data_e85944b9a6c2ca0773a991dac6106242
#
_entry.id   e85944b9a6c2ca0773a991dac6106242
#
_cell.length_a   1.000
_cell.length_b   1.000
_cell.length_c   1.000
_cell.angle_alpha   90.00
_cell.angle_beta   90.00
_cell.angle_gamma   90.00
#
_symmetry.space_group_name_H-M   'P 1'
#
loop_
_entity.id
_entity.type
_entity.pdbx_description
1 polymer ?
#
loop_
_entity_poly.entity_id
_entity_poly.type
_entity_poly.pdbx_seq_one_letter_code
_entity_poly.pdbx_strand_id
1 'polypeptide(L)'
;MEDLDNGKIFRMKKGFCHLLPDRIVFSTNAKAEGITNENAVSTRITTRFFLILLSALYFYMSYSSLRDEKYPFTAFFTVFFILNLISIMQSFKYTLVNVIAKSSIQSIKFTKGIQYLTRSRFDITYTDELGKEKQRLILLPGSLTGGPQATDKALELMIEEGLIEAKQY
;
A
#
# COMPACT_ATOMS: atom_id res chain seq x y z
N MET A 1 3.98 -29.73 3.57
CA MET A 1 3.42 -29.18 2.32
C MET A 1 1.97 -28.86 2.69
N GLU A 2 1.75 -27.64 3.24
CA GLU A 2 0.42 -27.27 3.72
C GLU A 2 -0.47 -26.95 2.52
N ASP A 3 -1.66 -27.52 2.52
CA ASP A 3 -2.71 -27.31 1.52
C ASP A 3 -3.11 -25.82 1.44
N LEU A 4 -2.47 -25.11 0.51
CA LEU A 4 -2.81 -23.73 0.14
C LEU A 4 -4.11 -23.66 -0.72
N ASP A 5 -4.73 -24.82 -0.97
CA ASP A 5 -5.86 -24.96 -1.92
C ASP A 5 -7.22 -24.59 -1.33
N ASN A 6 -7.32 -24.34 -0.02
CA ASN A 6 -8.58 -23.93 0.65
C ASN A 6 -8.70 -22.43 0.93
N GLY A 7 -7.80 -21.61 0.39
CA GLY A 7 -7.80 -20.16 0.61
C GLY A 7 -8.76 -19.42 -0.32
N LYS A 8 -9.61 -18.55 0.23
CA LYS A 8 -10.39 -17.60 -0.55
C LYS A 8 -9.46 -16.59 -1.21
N ILE A 9 -9.58 -16.40 -2.54
CA ILE A 9 -8.64 -15.59 -3.34
C ILE A 9 -9.40 -14.48 -4.06
N PHE A 10 -8.88 -13.25 -4.00
CA PHE A 10 -9.35 -12.16 -4.84
C PHE A 10 -8.21 -11.41 -5.53
N ARG A 11 -8.54 -10.79 -6.65
CA ARG A 11 -7.58 -10.05 -7.47
C ARG A 11 -7.36 -8.64 -6.92
N MET A 12 -6.09 -8.24 -6.83
CA MET A 12 -5.67 -6.86 -6.55
C MET A 12 -5.26 -6.13 -7.85
N LYS A 13 -4.93 -4.84 -7.75
CA LYS A 13 -4.31 -4.08 -8.87
C LYS A 13 -3.04 -4.75 -9.40
N LYS A 14 -2.24 -5.30 -8.50
CA LYS A 14 -1.02 -6.05 -8.81
C LYS A 14 -1.04 -7.34 -8.00
N GLY A 15 -1.32 -8.46 -8.67
CA GLY A 15 -1.34 -9.78 -8.04
C GLY A 15 -2.66 -10.15 -7.36
N PHE A 16 -2.56 -11.02 -6.37
CA PHE A 16 -3.67 -11.69 -5.69
C PHE A 16 -3.52 -11.58 -4.18
N CYS A 17 -4.64 -11.51 -3.49
CA CYS A 17 -4.74 -11.60 -2.05
C CYS A 17 -5.35 -12.96 -1.70
N HIS A 18 -4.66 -13.74 -0.89
CA HIS A 18 -5.10 -15.04 -0.38
C HIS A 18 -5.49 -14.88 1.08
N LEU A 19 -6.73 -15.23 1.40
CA LEU A 19 -7.26 -15.23 2.76
C LEU A 19 -7.14 -16.64 3.32
N LEU A 20 -6.07 -16.91 4.07
CA LEU A 20 -5.86 -18.17 4.78
C LEU A 20 -6.53 -18.09 6.16
N PRO A 21 -6.75 -19.21 6.85
CA PRO A 21 -7.41 -19.21 8.18
C PRO A 21 -6.70 -18.34 9.22
N ASP A 22 -5.38 -18.31 9.21
CA ASP A 22 -4.51 -17.65 10.21
C ASP A 22 -3.86 -16.35 9.71
N ARG A 23 -3.77 -16.16 8.39
CA ARG A 23 -2.99 -15.07 7.78
C ARG A 23 -3.56 -14.60 6.45
N ILE A 24 -3.19 -13.39 6.06
CA ILE A 24 -3.43 -12.81 4.73
C ILE A 24 -2.10 -12.82 3.97
N VAL A 25 -2.09 -13.39 2.75
CA VAL A 25 -0.89 -13.49 1.91
C VAL A 25 -1.10 -12.72 0.61
N PHE A 26 -0.13 -11.87 0.26
CA PHE A 26 -0.12 -11.09 -0.97
C PHE A 26 0.86 -11.68 -1.96
N SER A 27 0.36 -12.11 -3.12
CA SER A 27 1.12 -12.80 -4.16
C SER A 27 1.09 -12.03 -5.48
N THR A 28 2.15 -12.15 -6.26
CA THR A 28 2.15 -11.66 -7.66
C THR A 28 1.42 -12.65 -8.58
N ASN A 29 1.45 -13.94 -8.24
CA ASN A 29 0.84 -15.03 -8.98
C ASN A 29 -0.39 -15.56 -8.24
N ALA A 30 -1.26 -16.29 -8.93
CA ALA A 30 -2.44 -16.93 -8.33
C ALA A 30 -2.08 -18.04 -7.32
N LYS A 31 -0.83 -18.54 -7.34
CA LYS A 31 -0.30 -19.50 -6.37
C LYS A 31 0.49 -18.76 -5.29
N ALA A 32 0.23 -19.06 -4.03
CA ALA A 32 0.87 -18.42 -2.87
C ALA A 32 2.17 -19.15 -2.42
N GLU A 33 2.82 -19.90 -3.31
CA GLU A 33 4.00 -20.69 -2.97
C GLU A 33 5.25 -19.81 -2.78
N GLY A 34 6.02 -20.05 -1.73
CA GLY A 34 7.36 -19.48 -1.51
C GLY A 34 7.41 -17.97 -1.24
N ILE A 35 6.32 -17.38 -0.76
CA ILE A 35 6.29 -15.93 -0.52
C ILE A 35 6.93 -15.62 0.83
N THR A 36 8.07 -14.92 0.77
CA THR A 36 8.76 -14.37 1.94
C THR A 36 8.69 -12.85 1.93
N ASN A 37 8.88 -12.24 3.10
CA ASN A 37 8.88 -10.78 3.24
C ASN A 37 10.20 -10.12 2.76
N GLU A 38 11.24 -10.89 2.48
CA GLU A 38 12.60 -10.39 2.20
C GLU A 38 12.67 -9.47 0.96
N ASN A 39 12.03 -9.87 -0.15
CA ASN A 39 12.03 -9.08 -1.39
C ASN A 39 11.31 -7.74 -1.25
N ALA A 40 10.30 -7.68 -0.37
CA ALA A 40 9.55 -6.45 -0.10
C ALA A 40 10.38 -5.42 0.67
N VAL A 41 11.30 -5.87 1.52
CA VAL A 41 12.20 -5.01 2.31
C VAL A 41 13.23 -4.33 1.42
N SER A 42 13.87 -5.07 0.52
CA SER A 42 14.91 -4.55 -0.38
C SER A 42 14.39 -3.40 -1.27
N THR A 43 13.25 -3.60 -1.92
CA THR A 43 12.65 -2.57 -2.80
C THR A 43 12.34 -1.27 -2.06
N ARG A 44 12.00 -1.34 -0.76
CA ARG A 44 11.72 -0.16 0.05
C ARG A 44 12.94 0.65 0.39
N ILE A 45 14.03 -0.01 0.78
CA ILE A 45 15.27 0.68 1.14
C ILE A 45 15.73 1.51 -0.05
N THR A 46 15.72 0.92 -1.25
CA THR A 46 16.10 1.60 -2.49
C THR A 46 15.19 2.81 -2.79
N THR A 47 13.86 2.65 -2.68
CA THR A 47 12.93 3.75 -2.94
C THR A 47 13.09 4.89 -1.94
N ARG A 48 13.26 4.59 -0.64
CA ARG A 48 13.48 5.61 0.39
C ARG A 48 14.79 6.35 0.19
N PHE A 49 15.85 5.63 -0.12
CA PHE A 49 17.14 6.23 -0.41
C PHE A 49 17.04 7.21 -1.59
N PHE A 50 16.36 6.82 -2.67
CA PHE A 50 16.12 7.68 -3.82
C PHE A 50 15.31 8.94 -3.46
N LEU A 51 14.25 8.81 -2.66
CA LEU A 51 13.45 9.96 -2.20
C LEU A 51 14.26 10.93 -1.34
N ILE A 52 15.13 10.42 -0.47
CA ILE A 52 16.00 11.25 0.36
C ILE A 52 17.01 12.02 -0.51
N LEU A 53 17.63 11.34 -1.48
CA LEU A 53 18.56 11.97 -2.41
C LEU A 53 17.88 13.07 -3.24
N LEU A 54 16.67 12.79 -3.74
CA LEU A 54 15.86 13.76 -4.48
C LEU A 54 15.45 14.96 -3.62
N SER A 55 15.16 14.74 -2.33
CA SER A 55 14.89 15.81 -1.37
C SER A 55 16.09 16.73 -1.17
N ALA A 56 17.29 16.16 -1.03
CA ALA A 56 18.52 16.93 -0.92
C ALA A 56 18.80 17.78 -2.19
N LEU A 57 18.50 17.22 -3.38
CA LEU A 57 18.62 17.94 -4.64
C LEU A 57 17.67 19.14 -4.72
N TYR A 58 16.37 18.95 -4.39
CA TYR A 58 15.41 20.06 -4.39
C TYR A 58 15.75 21.15 -3.38
N PHE A 59 16.25 20.77 -2.20
CA PHE A 59 16.73 21.72 -1.20
C PHE A 59 17.90 22.55 -1.74
N TYR A 60 18.90 21.89 -2.35
CA TYR A 60 20.06 22.56 -2.94
C TYR A 60 19.65 23.53 -4.06
N MET A 61 18.76 23.09 -4.97
CA MET A 61 18.28 23.94 -6.07
C MET A 61 17.48 25.14 -5.56
N SER A 62 16.65 24.96 -4.52
CA SER A 62 15.93 26.06 -3.87
C SER A 62 16.90 27.08 -3.25
N TYR A 63 17.90 26.59 -2.51
CA TYR A 63 18.92 27.45 -1.89
C TYR A 63 19.74 28.22 -2.92
N SER A 64 20.20 27.55 -3.98
CA SER A 64 20.96 28.19 -5.07
C SER A 64 20.14 29.25 -5.78
N SER A 65 18.87 28.97 -6.11
CA SER A 65 17.97 29.93 -6.75
C SER A 65 17.65 31.14 -5.87
N LEU A 66 17.58 30.96 -4.55
CA LEU A 66 17.42 32.06 -3.60
C LEU A 66 18.63 32.97 -3.59
N ARG A 67 19.84 32.38 -3.57
CA ARG A 67 21.09 33.11 -3.62
C ARG A 67 21.25 33.94 -4.91
N ASP A 68 20.76 33.40 -6.04
CA ASP A 68 20.79 34.05 -7.35
C ASP A 68 19.61 35.03 -7.56
N GLU A 69 18.81 35.31 -6.53
CA GLU A 69 17.62 36.20 -6.54
C GLU A 69 16.53 35.77 -7.54
N LYS A 70 16.52 34.49 -7.92
CA LYS A 70 15.55 33.91 -8.87
C LYS A 70 14.29 33.43 -8.12
N TYR A 71 13.53 34.31 -7.51
CA TYR A 71 12.39 34.01 -6.63
C TYR A 71 11.35 33.04 -7.22
N PRO A 72 10.95 33.11 -8.50
CA PRO A 72 10.00 32.15 -9.06
C PRO A 72 10.51 30.70 -9.03
N PHE A 73 11.79 30.49 -9.33
CA PHE A 73 12.42 29.17 -9.27
C PHE A 73 12.60 28.69 -7.84
N THR A 74 12.93 29.59 -6.92
CA THR A 74 12.98 29.27 -5.48
C THR A 74 11.65 28.76 -4.98
N ALA A 75 10.54 29.46 -5.28
CA ALA A 75 9.20 29.05 -4.91
C ALA A 75 8.85 27.66 -5.49
N PHE A 76 9.15 27.44 -6.77
CA PHE A 76 8.93 26.17 -7.46
C PHE A 76 9.66 25.01 -6.76
N PHE A 77 10.97 25.10 -6.57
CA PHE A 77 11.75 24.04 -5.93
C PHE A 77 11.37 23.83 -4.46
N THR A 78 10.99 24.88 -3.73
CA THR A 78 10.51 24.77 -2.35
C THR A 78 9.20 23.95 -2.28
N VAL A 79 8.26 24.17 -3.18
CA VAL A 79 7.01 23.38 -3.25
C VAL A 79 7.32 21.90 -3.52
N PHE A 80 8.19 21.61 -4.48
CA PHE A 80 8.59 20.22 -4.76
C PHE A 80 9.33 19.56 -3.60
N PHE A 81 10.15 20.30 -2.89
CA PHE A 81 10.80 19.84 -1.67
C PHE A 81 9.78 19.43 -0.60
N ILE A 82 8.77 20.28 -0.34
CA ILE A 82 7.72 20.00 0.65
C ILE A 82 6.90 18.77 0.23
N LEU A 83 6.49 18.67 -1.04
CA LEU A 83 5.75 17.50 -1.55
C LEU A 83 6.56 16.20 -1.41
N ASN A 84 7.88 16.29 -1.64
CA ASN A 84 8.77 15.15 -1.47
C ASN A 84 8.89 14.74 0.01
N LEU A 85 9.00 15.68 0.94
CA LEU A 85 9.00 15.39 2.39
C LEU A 85 7.72 14.68 2.81
N ILE A 86 6.55 15.13 2.34
CA ILE A 86 5.26 14.46 2.61
C ILE A 86 5.30 13.02 2.09
N SER A 87 5.84 12.79 0.89
CA SER A 87 5.98 11.44 0.29
C SER A 87 6.90 10.54 1.12
N ILE A 88 8.00 11.09 1.64
CA ILE A 88 8.91 10.38 2.56
C ILE A 88 8.15 9.97 3.83
N MET A 89 7.44 10.90 4.48
CA MET A 89 6.67 10.61 5.70
C MET A 89 5.63 9.51 5.44
N GLN A 90 4.87 9.57 4.34
CA GLN A 90 3.91 8.53 3.97
C GLN A 90 4.59 7.18 3.72
N SER A 91 5.80 7.15 3.15
CA SER A 91 6.52 5.90 2.90
C SER A 91 6.91 5.14 4.18
N PHE A 92 6.98 5.81 5.32
CA PHE A 92 7.21 5.16 6.62
C PHE A 92 5.96 4.55 7.21
N LYS A 93 4.79 5.09 6.89
CA LYS A 93 3.50 4.62 7.40
C LYS A 93 3.04 3.34 6.70
N TYR A 94 3.13 3.30 5.37
CA TYR A 94 2.68 2.14 4.60
C TYR A 94 3.74 1.06 4.49
N THR A 95 3.33 -0.19 4.58
CA THR A 95 4.22 -1.35 4.43
C THR A 95 3.91 -2.17 3.17
N LEU A 96 4.92 -2.88 2.60
CA LEU A 96 4.77 -3.82 1.48
C LEU A 96 4.91 -5.28 1.94
N VAL A 97 4.69 -5.55 3.22
CA VAL A 97 4.77 -6.91 3.78
C VAL A 97 3.84 -7.83 3.00
N ASN A 98 4.33 -9.01 2.65
CA ASN A 98 3.60 -9.98 1.84
C ASN A 98 2.73 -10.92 2.67
N VAL A 99 3.00 -11.03 3.97
CA VAL A 99 2.26 -11.90 4.90
C VAL A 99 1.88 -11.10 6.14
N ILE A 100 0.60 -11.10 6.51
CA ILE A 100 0.07 -10.47 7.72
C ILE A 100 -0.71 -11.52 8.49
N ALA A 101 -0.35 -11.79 9.74
CA ALA A 101 -1.13 -12.66 10.61
C ALA A 101 -2.47 -12.01 10.94
N LYS A 102 -3.58 -12.75 10.87
CA LYS A 102 -4.91 -12.22 11.20
C LYS A 102 -4.99 -11.73 12.64
N SER A 103 -4.28 -12.39 13.57
CA SER A 103 -4.20 -12.01 14.98
C SER A 103 -3.54 -10.65 15.23
N SER A 104 -2.70 -10.18 14.29
CA SER A 104 -2.04 -8.87 14.39
C SER A 104 -2.88 -7.72 13.82
N ILE A 105 -3.98 -8.02 13.13
CA ILE A 105 -4.83 -7.02 12.49
C ILE A 105 -5.66 -6.30 13.55
N GLN A 106 -5.56 -4.98 13.59
CA GLN A 106 -6.35 -4.13 14.47
C GLN A 106 -7.63 -3.64 13.79
N SER A 107 -7.54 -3.24 12.53
CA SER A 107 -8.70 -2.76 11.79
C SER A 107 -8.47 -2.86 10.27
N ILE A 108 -9.56 -3.06 9.55
CA ILE A 108 -9.58 -2.99 8.08
C ILE A 108 -10.63 -1.97 7.67
N LYS A 109 -10.20 -0.92 6.97
CA LYS A 109 -11.08 0.10 6.43
C LYS A 109 -11.20 -0.05 4.93
N PHE A 110 -12.43 -0.20 4.45
CA PHE A 110 -12.73 -0.15 3.02
C PHE A 110 -13.00 1.31 2.60
N THR A 111 -12.50 1.69 1.45
CA THR A 111 -12.82 2.97 0.80
C THR A 111 -13.24 2.67 -0.63
N LYS A 112 -14.52 2.95 -0.94
CA LYS A 112 -15.05 2.79 -2.28
C LYS A 112 -14.44 3.83 -3.21
N GLY A 113 -13.97 3.38 -4.36
CA GLY A 113 -13.42 4.26 -5.40
C GLY A 113 -14.53 4.98 -6.17
N ILE A 114 -14.19 6.16 -6.68
CA ILE A 114 -15.07 6.89 -7.63
C ILE A 114 -14.83 6.30 -9.02
N GLN A 115 -15.91 5.91 -9.69
CA GLN A 115 -15.83 5.30 -11.01
C GLN A 115 -15.02 6.18 -11.98
N TYR A 116 -14.08 5.57 -12.69
CA TYR A 116 -13.10 6.17 -13.61
C TYR A 116 -12.06 7.12 -13.00
N LEU A 117 -12.22 7.60 -11.74
CA LEU A 117 -11.28 8.54 -11.12
C LEU A 117 -10.36 7.86 -10.13
N THR A 118 -10.92 7.12 -9.17
CA THR A 118 -10.16 6.48 -8.11
C THR A 118 -10.49 4.99 -8.01
N ARG A 119 -9.59 4.23 -7.39
CA ARG A 119 -9.77 2.80 -7.17
C ARG A 119 -10.29 2.53 -5.77
N SER A 120 -11.15 1.53 -5.64
CA SER A 120 -11.50 0.99 -4.34
C SER A 120 -10.25 0.39 -3.67
N ARG A 121 -10.19 0.47 -2.34
CA ARG A 121 -9.04 0.03 -1.58
C ARG A 121 -9.43 -0.46 -0.20
N PHE A 122 -8.61 -1.36 0.34
CA PHE A 122 -8.61 -1.70 1.76
C PHE A 122 -7.35 -1.11 2.41
N ASP A 123 -7.51 -0.46 3.54
CA ASP A 123 -6.45 0.02 4.41
C ASP A 123 -6.42 -0.92 5.63
N ILE A 124 -5.45 -1.83 5.69
CA ILE A 124 -5.26 -2.76 6.81
C ILE A 124 -4.30 -2.13 7.79
N THR A 125 -4.75 -1.91 9.02
CA THR A 125 -3.91 -1.51 10.14
C THR A 125 -3.57 -2.74 10.97
N TYR A 126 -2.30 -2.98 11.21
CA TYR A 126 -1.82 -4.14 11.96
C TYR A 126 -0.59 -3.80 12.80
N THR A 127 -0.31 -4.62 13.81
CA THR A 127 0.88 -4.52 14.65
C THR A 127 1.99 -5.40 14.08
N ASP A 128 3.18 -4.86 13.86
CA ASP A 128 4.35 -5.63 13.41
C ASP A 128 4.98 -6.42 14.59
N GLU A 129 5.98 -7.26 14.29
CA GLU A 129 6.70 -8.06 15.29
C GLU A 129 7.43 -7.22 16.35
N LEU A 130 7.65 -5.94 16.09
CA LEU A 130 8.26 -4.98 17.01
C LEU A 130 7.22 -4.22 17.84
N GLY A 131 5.94 -4.59 17.77
CA GLY A 131 4.85 -3.91 18.45
C GLY A 131 4.47 -2.55 17.86
N LYS A 132 4.96 -2.20 16.65
CA LYS A 132 4.65 -0.93 16.00
C LYS A 132 3.46 -1.06 15.08
N GLU A 133 2.57 -0.09 15.16
CA GLU A 133 1.45 0.02 14.23
C GLU A 133 1.94 0.33 12.80
N LYS A 134 1.48 -0.46 11.85
CA LYS A 134 1.78 -0.35 10.43
C LYS A 134 0.49 -0.42 9.62
N GLN A 135 0.54 0.14 8.42
CA GLN A 135 -0.58 0.10 7.50
C GLN A 135 -0.19 -0.57 6.18
N ARG A 136 -1.08 -1.43 5.69
CA ARG A 136 -0.97 -2.06 4.37
C ARG A 136 -2.13 -1.61 3.50
N LEU A 137 -1.80 -0.99 2.37
CA LEU A 137 -2.76 -0.57 1.36
C LEU A 137 -2.95 -1.65 0.31
N ILE A 138 -4.19 -2.11 0.13
CA ILE A 138 -4.60 -3.03 -0.94
C ILE A 138 -5.42 -2.24 -1.95
N LEU A 139 -4.87 -2.02 -3.14
CA LEU A 139 -5.59 -1.41 -4.24
C LEU A 139 -6.31 -2.48 -5.07
N LEU A 140 -7.60 -2.30 -5.30
CA LEU A 140 -8.40 -3.18 -6.14
C LEU A 140 -8.27 -2.82 -7.64
N PRO A 141 -8.67 -3.68 -8.56
CA PRO A 141 -8.66 -3.39 -9.99
C PRO A 141 -9.47 -2.14 -10.30
N GLY A 142 -9.08 -1.38 -11.32
CA GLY A 142 -9.80 -0.19 -11.76
C GLY A 142 -11.00 -0.54 -12.65
N SER A 143 -11.89 0.44 -12.88
CA SER A 143 -13.13 0.29 -13.64
C SER A 143 -12.93 -0.30 -15.05
N LEU A 144 -11.80 -0.02 -15.69
CA LEU A 144 -11.46 -0.52 -17.02
C LEU A 144 -10.99 -2.00 -17.04
N THR A 145 -10.74 -2.61 -15.87
CA THR A 145 -10.20 -3.96 -15.74
C THR A 145 -11.08 -4.88 -14.90
N GLY A 146 -12.41 -4.70 -14.98
CA GLY A 146 -13.36 -5.49 -14.19
C GLY A 146 -13.44 -5.06 -12.72
N GLY A 147 -13.13 -3.81 -12.43
CA GLY A 147 -13.03 -3.28 -11.07
C GLY A 147 -14.27 -3.42 -10.19
N PRO A 148 -15.50 -3.10 -10.65
CA PRO A 148 -16.70 -3.23 -9.83
C PRO A 148 -16.91 -4.67 -9.34
N GLN A 149 -16.92 -5.65 -10.24
CA GLN A 149 -17.11 -7.07 -9.91
C GLN A 149 -15.99 -7.61 -9.01
N ALA A 150 -14.73 -7.23 -9.27
CA ALA A 150 -13.61 -7.62 -8.44
C ALA A 150 -13.68 -6.96 -7.03
N THR A 151 -14.23 -5.76 -6.94
CA THR A 151 -14.44 -5.05 -5.68
C THR A 151 -15.53 -5.73 -4.85
N ASP A 152 -16.67 -6.05 -5.47
CA ASP A 152 -17.80 -6.71 -4.81
C ASP A 152 -17.38 -8.08 -4.27
N LYS A 153 -16.70 -8.89 -5.12
CA LYS A 153 -16.15 -10.19 -4.70
C LYS A 153 -15.14 -10.06 -3.55
N ALA A 154 -14.23 -9.07 -3.62
CA ALA A 154 -13.24 -8.87 -2.57
C ALA A 154 -13.90 -8.45 -1.25
N LEU A 155 -14.92 -7.60 -1.31
CA LEU A 155 -15.68 -7.15 -0.14
C LEU A 155 -16.47 -8.31 0.48
N GLU A 156 -17.16 -9.10 -0.33
CA GLU A 156 -17.89 -10.31 0.09
C GLU A 156 -16.96 -11.26 0.85
N LEU A 157 -15.81 -11.60 0.26
CA LEU A 157 -14.84 -12.49 0.90
C LEU A 157 -14.29 -11.95 2.21
N MET A 158 -14.03 -10.62 2.30
CA MET A 158 -13.58 -9.98 3.53
C MET A 158 -14.64 -9.99 4.64
N ILE A 159 -15.92 -9.86 4.28
CA ILE A 159 -17.06 -9.96 5.20
C ILE A 159 -17.25 -11.40 5.67
N GLU A 160 -17.21 -12.38 4.75
CA GLU A 160 -17.32 -13.81 5.08
C GLU A 160 -16.23 -14.29 6.05
N GLU A 161 -15.03 -13.71 5.94
CA GLU A 161 -13.92 -13.98 6.86
C GLU A 161 -14.01 -13.19 8.18
N GLY A 162 -15.07 -12.40 8.36
CA GLY A 162 -15.27 -11.60 9.58
C GLY A 162 -14.26 -10.47 9.77
N LEU A 163 -13.54 -10.10 8.70
CA LEU A 163 -12.50 -9.08 8.73
C LEU A 163 -13.08 -7.66 8.61
N ILE A 164 -14.30 -7.54 8.10
CA ILE A 164 -15.02 -6.27 7.92
C ILE A 164 -16.49 -6.48 8.30
N GLU A 165 -17.07 -5.51 9.02
CA GLU A 165 -18.50 -5.54 9.35
C GLU A 165 -19.35 -5.13 8.13
N ALA A 166 -20.41 -5.90 7.85
CA ALA A 166 -21.32 -5.68 6.70
C ALA A 166 -22.09 -4.34 6.75
N LYS A 167 -22.14 -3.67 7.91
CA LYS A 167 -22.94 -2.44 8.14
C LYS A 167 -22.33 -1.14 7.56
N GLN A 168 -21.14 -1.17 7.00
CA GLN A 168 -20.41 0.06 6.60
C GLN A 168 -20.49 0.40 5.10
N TYR A 169 -21.22 -0.36 4.26
CA TYR A 169 -21.17 -0.20 2.78
C TYR A 169 -22.51 -0.31 2.08
#